data_6f3d8f50eb9911d5f674e906886b27e6
#
_entry.id   6f3d8f50eb9911d5f674e906886b27e6
#
_cell.length_a   1.000
_cell.length_b   1.000
_cell.length_c   1.000
_cell.angle_alpha   90.00
_cell.angle_beta   90.00
_cell.angle_gamma   90.00
#
_symmetry.space_group_name_H-M   'P 1'
#
loop_
_entity.id
_entity.type
_entity.pdbx_description
1 polymer ?
#
loop_
_entity_poly.entity_id
_entity_poly.type
_entity_poly.pdbx_seq_one_letter_code
_entity_poly.pdbx_strand_id
1 'polypeptide(L)'
;MPSLRELQDAVRRSMIEHDDAAAVRHIVAAGIAPQERLSVYRNTFTQTLIRALRLSYPAVDRLVGAEFFDAAARDFIVQQPPRSGYLDEFGGDFAAFLERFAPAASVPYLGDVARLEWAVSRALHAPDAEPLAIASLGSVDAADHARICFAPHPSVGLVHTVFPADVIWRAVLDDDEAALAAIDLSGGPAWLLVQRGPSGVDIARLDETLWHFVGALCAGCPLGLALDDHPGIDAPAALADLLAHGRVVGFGLAPHADRLQPSMRLS
;
A
#
# COMPACT_ATOMS: atom_id res chain seq x y z
N MET A 1 29.98 14.75 25.44
CA MET A 1 28.52 14.74 25.26
C MET A 1 28.19 13.72 24.17
N PRO A 2 27.16 12.89 24.32
CA PRO A 2 26.76 11.97 23.26
C PRO A 2 26.34 12.76 22.02
N SER A 3 26.58 12.20 20.85
CA SER A 3 26.04 12.75 19.61
C SER A 3 24.51 12.57 19.55
N LEU A 4 23.84 13.38 18.72
CA LEU A 4 22.38 13.25 18.52
C LEU A 4 22.01 11.82 18.06
N ARG A 5 22.85 11.21 17.21
CA ARG A 5 22.64 9.85 16.70
C ARG A 5 22.69 8.81 17.83
N GLU A 6 23.67 8.90 18.74
CA GLU A 6 23.76 7.99 19.89
C GLU A 6 22.56 8.11 20.82
N LEU A 7 22.03 9.35 21.01
CA LEU A 7 20.80 9.58 21.78
C LEU A 7 19.58 8.98 21.09
N GLN A 8 19.43 9.17 19.78
CA GLN A 8 18.33 8.60 19.00
C GLN A 8 18.37 7.07 19.02
N ASP A 9 19.55 6.46 18.87
CA ASP A 9 19.73 5.01 18.92
C ASP A 9 19.42 4.45 20.33
N ALA A 10 19.79 5.15 21.38
CA ALA A 10 19.47 4.77 22.76
C ALA A 10 17.96 4.82 23.02
N VAL A 11 17.29 5.89 22.58
CA VAL A 11 15.82 6.02 22.71
C VAL A 11 15.11 4.97 21.87
N ARG A 12 15.54 4.73 20.63
CA ARG A 12 14.96 3.69 19.75
C ARG A 12 15.05 2.31 20.41
N ARG A 13 16.20 1.93 20.94
CA ARG A 13 16.36 0.64 21.65
C ARG A 13 15.45 0.54 22.87
N SER A 14 15.33 1.61 23.64
CA SER A 14 14.42 1.65 24.78
C SER A 14 12.96 1.48 24.34
N MET A 15 12.52 2.12 23.25
CA MET A 15 11.12 2.06 22.79
C MET A 15 10.76 0.71 22.15
N ILE A 16 11.66 0.12 21.37
CA ILE A 16 11.39 -1.06 20.54
C ILE A 16 11.89 -2.34 21.21
N GLU A 17 13.13 -2.32 21.74
CA GLU A 17 13.81 -3.51 22.26
C GLU A 17 13.69 -3.64 23.79
N HIS A 18 13.05 -2.65 24.45
CA HIS A 18 12.94 -2.56 25.92
C HIS A 18 14.30 -2.48 26.64
N ASP A 19 15.38 -2.09 25.90
CA ASP A 19 16.72 -1.86 26.47
C ASP A 19 16.86 -0.40 26.93
N ASP A 20 16.62 -0.19 28.23
CA ASP A 20 16.67 1.14 28.84
C ASP A 20 18.09 1.56 29.26
N ALA A 21 19.07 0.65 29.25
CA ALA A 21 20.37 0.86 29.87
C ALA A 21 21.13 2.08 29.33
N ALA A 22 21.04 2.34 28.02
CA ALA A 22 21.68 3.51 27.40
C ALA A 22 20.86 4.79 27.58
N ALA A 23 19.51 4.71 27.41
CA ALA A 23 18.62 5.86 27.45
C ALA A 23 18.51 6.48 28.85
N VAL A 24 18.45 5.66 29.90
CA VAL A 24 18.35 6.11 31.32
C VAL A 24 19.45 7.11 31.69
N ARG A 25 20.67 6.92 31.19
CA ARG A 25 21.83 7.80 31.49
C ARG A 25 21.65 9.25 31.01
N HIS A 26 20.73 9.45 30.06
CA HIS A 26 20.49 10.74 29.43
C HIS A 26 19.20 11.41 29.88
N ILE A 27 18.44 10.77 30.78
CA ILE A 27 17.19 11.30 31.29
C ILE A 27 17.45 11.99 32.63
N VAL A 28 17.08 13.27 32.71
CA VAL A 28 17.16 14.05 33.94
C VAL A 28 16.08 13.56 34.90
N ALA A 29 16.46 13.19 36.12
CA ALA A 29 15.53 12.87 37.17
C ALA A 29 14.86 14.17 37.68
N ALA A 30 13.57 14.29 37.44
CA ALA A 30 12.76 15.43 37.88
C ALA A 30 11.45 14.93 38.49
N GLY A 31 11.51 14.40 39.70
CA GLY A 31 10.32 13.92 40.45
C GLY A 31 9.81 12.52 40.03
N ILE A 32 10.19 11.99 38.89
CA ILE A 32 9.84 10.64 38.38
C ILE A 32 11.15 9.92 38.03
N ALA A 33 11.25 8.66 38.40
CA ALA A 33 12.44 7.86 38.08
C ALA A 33 12.62 7.76 36.54
N PRO A 34 13.88 7.80 36.03
CA PRO A 34 14.14 7.72 34.58
C PRO A 34 13.48 6.50 33.91
N GLN A 35 13.47 5.34 34.56
CA GLN A 35 12.85 4.11 34.04
C GLN A 35 11.32 4.25 33.93
N GLU A 36 10.67 4.83 34.94
CA GLU A 36 9.23 5.08 34.90
C GLU A 36 8.87 6.06 33.78
N ARG A 37 9.70 7.10 33.61
CA ARG A 37 9.53 8.05 32.50
C ARG A 37 9.63 7.36 31.15
N LEU A 38 10.63 6.49 30.94
CA LEU A 38 10.78 5.69 29.71
C LEU A 38 9.57 4.78 29.50
N SER A 39 9.03 4.17 30.54
CA SER A 39 7.85 3.31 30.41
C SER A 39 6.61 4.10 29.94
N VAL A 40 6.42 5.33 30.44
CA VAL A 40 5.35 6.23 29.96
C VAL A 40 5.53 6.59 28.49
N TYR A 41 6.75 6.94 28.07
CA TYR A 41 7.04 7.22 26.66
C TYR A 41 6.80 6.00 25.78
N ARG A 42 7.21 4.82 26.20
CA ARG A 42 7.00 3.55 25.49
C ARG A 42 5.52 3.23 25.31
N ASN A 43 4.73 3.39 26.38
CA ASN A 43 3.28 3.22 26.31
C ASN A 43 2.66 4.20 25.33
N THR A 44 3.06 5.48 25.37
CA THR A 44 2.58 6.51 24.44
C THR A 44 2.95 6.17 23.00
N PHE A 45 4.20 5.74 22.76
CA PHE A 45 4.68 5.33 21.47
C PHE A 45 3.86 4.15 20.90
N THR A 46 3.68 3.08 21.69
CA THR A 46 2.87 1.92 21.31
C THR A 46 1.42 2.32 21.01
N GLN A 47 0.80 3.14 21.85
CA GLN A 47 -0.57 3.62 21.61
C GLN A 47 -0.68 4.49 20.36
N THR A 48 0.36 5.27 20.05
CA THR A 48 0.39 6.07 18.82
C THR A 48 0.43 5.16 17.57
N LEU A 49 1.23 4.10 17.61
CA LEU A 49 1.31 3.12 16.51
C LEU A 49 0.00 2.34 16.35
N ILE A 50 -0.62 1.90 17.44
CA ILE A 50 -1.95 1.24 17.40
C ILE A 50 -2.99 2.18 16.77
N ARG A 51 -3.00 3.45 17.15
CA ARG A 51 -3.90 4.44 16.54
C ARG A 51 -3.63 4.66 15.06
N ALA A 52 -2.37 4.70 14.65
CA ALA A 52 -1.99 4.80 13.24
C ALA A 52 -2.51 3.59 12.45
N LEU A 53 -2.32 2.37 12.97
CA LEU A 53 -2.89 1.16 12.36
C LEU A 53 -4.42 1.23 12.27
N ARG A 54 -5.11 1.65 13.34
CA ARG A 54 -6.57 1.75 13.35
C ARG A 54 -7.09 2.76 12.32
N LEU A 55 -6.36 3.85 12.08
CA LEU A 55 -6.70 4.82 11.04
C LEU A 55 -6.52 4.24 9.63
N SER A 56 -5.53 3.39 9.44
CA SER A 56 -5.27 2.73 8.14
C SER A 56 -6.16 1.51 7.91
N TYR A 57 -6.71 0.90 8.96
CA TYR A 57 -7.43 -0.38 8.92
C TYR A 57 -8.79 -0.33 9.64
N PRO A 58 -9.67 0.64 9.35
CA PRO A 58 -10.94 0.82 10.06
C PRO A 58 -11.93 -0.35 9.86
N ALA A 59 -11.97 -1.00 8.68
CA ALA A 59 -12.84 -2.15 8.48
C ALA A 59 -12.31 -3.40 9.18
N VAL A 60 -11.00 -3.61 9.19
CA VAL A 60 -10.39 -4.67 10.01
C VAL A 60 -10.73 -4.49 11.48
N ASP A 61 -10.59 -3.28 12.04
CA ASP A 61 -10.93 -2.99 13.45
C ASP A 61 -12.40 -3.32 13.75
N ARG A 62 -13.34 -2.94 12.86
CA ARG A 62 -14.76 -3.23 13.02
C ARG A 62 -15.08 -4.73 12.90
N LEU A 63 -14.43 -5.44 11.99
CA LEU A 63 -14.64 -6.89 11.78
C LEU A 63 -14.24 -7.72 12.98
N VAL A 64 -13.14 -7.38 13.64
CA VAL A 64 -12.59 -8.20 14.74
C VAL A 64 -12.87 -7.62 16.13
N GLY A 65 -13.28 -6.37 16.20
CA GLY A 65 -13.50 -5.62 17.43
C GLY A 65 -12.21 -5.07 18.05
N ALA A 66 -12.37 -4.01 18.85
CA ALA A 66 -11.26 -3.19 19.34
C ALA A 66 -10.24 -3.97 20.19
N GLU A 67 -10.70 -4.93 21.03
CA GLU A 67 -9.81 -5.70 21.90
C GLU A 67 -8.90 -6.62 21.09
N PHE A 68 -9.46 -7.32 20.09
CA PHE A 68 -8.70 -8.19 19.21
C PHE A 68 -7.72 -7.37 18.35
N PHE A 69 -8.20 -6.24 17.80
CA PHE A 69 -7.35 -5.36 17.00
C PHE A 69 -6.15 -4.86 17.79
N ASP A 70 -6.38 -4.40 19.03
CA ASP A 70 -5.30 -3.92 19.91
C ASP A 70 -4.27 -5.01 20.22
N ALA A 71 -4.73 -6.24 20.46
CA ALA A 71 -3.83 -7.38 20.71
C ALA A 71 -2.99 -7.69 19.45
N ALA A 72 -3.63 -7.82 18.29
CA ALA A 72 -2.96 -8.07 17.02
C ALA A 72 -1.96 -6.93 16.67
N ALA A 73 -2.36 -5.68 16.88
CA ALA A 73 -1.51 -4.53 16.63
C ALA A 73 -0.26 -4.51 17.53
N ARG A 74 -0.40 -4.86 18.83
CA ARG A 74 0.77 -4.99 19.74
C ARG A 74 1.74 -6.05 19.27
N ASP A 75 1.23 -7.23 18.91
CA ASP A 75 2.06 -8.32 18.41
C ASP A 75 2.76 -7.95 17.09
N PHE A 76 2.05 -7.24 16.20
CA PHE A 76 2.62 -6.72 14.97
C PHE A 76 3.75 -5.72 15.23
N ILE A 77 3.54 -4.75 16.12
CA ILE A 77 4.55 -3.72 16.47
C ILE A 77 5.84 -4.36 17.00
N VAL A 78 5.71 -5.43 17.80
CA VAL A 78 6.87 -6.17 18.34
C VAL A 78 7.63 -6.89 17.23
N GLN A 79 6.90 -7.53 16.31
CA GLN A 79 7.52 -8.32 15.22
C GLN A 79 8.06 -7.43 14.10
N GLN A 80 7.40 -6.31 13.84
CA GLN A 80 7.70 -5.39 12.74
C GLN A 80 7.65 -3.93 13.23
N PRO A 81 8.65 -3.50 14.00
CA PRO A 81 8.71 -2.14 14.49
C PRO A 81 8.87 -1.13 13.34
N PRO A 82 8.42 0.13 13.52
CA PRO A 82 8.52 1.15 12.48
C PRO A 82 9.98 1.38 12.08
N ARG A 83 10.19 1.50 10.75
CA ARG A 83 11.51 1.74 10.15
C ARG A 83 11.77 3.21 9.86
N SER A 84 10.72 4.02 9.85
CA SER A 84 10.76 5.47 9.63
C SER A 84 9.96 6.22 10.69
N GLY A 85 10.09 7.54 10.72
CA GLY A 85 9.27 8.41 11.56
C GLY A 85 7.92 8.78 10.95
N TYR A 86 7.63 8.31 9.74
CA TYR A 86 6.38 8.60 9.04
C TYR A 86 5.35 7.53 9.36
N LEU A 87 4.26 7.93 10.04
CA LEU A 87 3.22 7.01 10.50
C LEU A 87 2.35 6.48 9.34
N ASP A 88 2.24 7.20 8.25
CA ASP A 88 1.55 6.81 7.03
C ASP A 88 2.28 5.71 6.23
N GLU A 89 3.56 5.48 6.52
CA GLU A 89 4.33 4.34 6.00
C GLU A 89 4.25 3.10 6.90
N PHE A 90 3.73 3.26 8.13
CA PHE A 90 3.68 2.17 9.10
C PHE A 90 2.41 1.33 8.93
N GLY A 91 2.58 0.03 8.73
CA GLY A 91 1.47 -0.92 8.65
C GLY A 91 1.40 -1.69 7.32
N GLY A 92 2.25 -1.40 6.33
CA GLY A 92 2.21 -2.06 5.01
C GLY A 92 2.23 -3.59 5.06
N ASP A 93 2.90 -4.16 6.05
CA ASP A 93 3.01 -5.61 6.24
C ASP A 93 1.91 -6.19 7.16
N PHE A 94 0.96 -5.37 7.64
CA PHE A 94 -0.07 -5.81 8.59
C PHE A 94 -1.01 -6.86 7.98
N ALA A 95 -1.37 -6.73 6.72
CA ALA A 95 -2.16 -7.74 6.00
C ALA A 95 -1.47 -9.11 6.00
N ALA A 96 -0.19 -9.15 5.62
CA ALA A 96 0.60 -10.38 5.62
C ALA A 96 0.85 -10.94 7.04
N PHE A 97 0.87 -10.08 8.06
CA PHE A 97 0.90 -10.51 9.46
C PHE A 97 -0.42 -11.18 9.84
N LEU A 98 -1.57 -10.56 9.54
CA LEU A 98 -2.89 -11.11 9.88
C LEU A 98 -3.15 -12.48 9.25
N GLU A 99 -2.66 -12.73 8.03
CA GLU A 99 -2.77 -14.05 7.38
C GLU A 99 -2.07 -15.18 8.14
N ARG A 100 -1.01 -14.86 8.86
CA ARG A 100 -0.24 -15.82 9.65
C ARG A 100 -0.59 -15.79 11.14
N PHE A 101 -1.43 -14.84 11.55
CA PHE A 101 -1.82 -14.66 12.93
C PHE A 101 -2.88 -15.67 13.33
N ALA A 102 -2.48 -16.74 14.04
CA ALA A 102 -3.35 -17.85 14.37
C ALA A 102 -4.71 -17.46 15.00
N PRO A 103 -4.81 -16.42 15.87
CA PRO A 103 -6.10 -15.99 16.40
C PRO A 103 -7.06 -15.44 15.32
N ALA A 104 -6.57 -14.99 14.16
CA ALA A 104 -7.39 -14.49 13.05
C ALA A 104 -7.91 -15.58 12.11
N ALA A 105 -7.53 -16.85 12.32
CA ALA A 105 -7.86 -17.96 11.40
C ALA A 105 -9.38 -18.18 11.18
N SER A 106 -10.22 -17.73 12.12
CA SER A 106 -11.69 -17.79 11.96
C SER A 106 -12.26 -16.77 10.98
N VAL A 107 -11.46 -15.78 10.55
CA VAL A 107 -11.84 -14.72 9.60
C VAL A 107 -10.90 -14.77 8.39
N PRO A 108 -11.07 -15.73 7.47
CA PRO A 108 -10.08 -16.03 6.42
C PRO A 108 -9.88 -14.89 5.42
N TYR A 109 -10.84 -14.00 5.27
CA TYR A 109 -10.79 -12.83 4.40
C TYR A 109 -10.14 -11.59 5.04
N LEU A 110 -9.73 -11.66 6.30
CA LEU A 110 -9.21 -10.50 7.04
C LEU A 110 -7.95 -9.91 6.41
N GLY A 111 -7.04 -10.77 5.94
CA GLY A 111 -5.84 -10.34 5.22
C GLY A 111 -6.15 -9.62 3.91
N ASP A 112 -7.17 -10.08 3.18
CA ASP A 112 -7.61 -9.46 1.93
C ASP A 112 -8.22 -8.07 2.15
N VAL A 113 -9.09 -7.94 3.17
CA VAL A 113 -9.64 -6.64 3.58
C VAL A 113 -8.51 -5.70 3.99
N ALA A 114 -7.55 -6.17 4.78
CA ALA A 114 -6.41 -5.37 5.18
C ALA A 114 -5.55 -4.93 3.96
N ARG A 115 -5.33 -5.81 2.97
CA ARG A 115 -4.62 -5.44 1.74
C ARG A 115 -5.32 -4.31 0.99
N LEU A 116 -6.65 -4.39 0.89
CA LEU A 116 -7.45 -3.33 0.27
C LEU A 116 -7.37 -2.03 1.08
N GLU A 117 -7.52 -2.07 2.40
CA GLU A 117 -7.44 -0.88 3.26
C GLU A 117 -6.07 -0.21 3.18
N TRP A 118 -4.99 -0.99 3.10
CA TRP A 118 -3.67 -0.43 2.87
C TRP A 118 -3.57 0.32 1.54
N ALA A 119 -4.10 -0.26 0.47
CA ALA A 119 -4.13 0.41 -0.84
C ALA A 119 -4.97 1.70 -0.79
N VAL A 120 -6.11 1.69 -0.10
CA VAL A 120 -6.93 2.88 0.14
C VAL A 120 -6.15 3.94 0.93
N SER A 121 -5.49 3.56 2.02
CA SER A 121 -4.64 4.46 2.81
C SER A 121 -3.52 5.07 1.97
N ARG A 122 -2.83 4.25 1.17
CA ARG A 122 -1.78 4.70 0.24
C ARG A 122 -2.32 5.69 -0.81
N ALA A 123 -3.50 5.42 -1.37
CA ALA A 123 -4.13 6.32 -2.34
C ALA A 123 -4.47 7.68 -1.72
N LEU A 124 -4.98 7.69 -0.49
CA LEU A 124 -5.31 8.93 0.24
C LEU A 124 -4.08 9.79 0.54
N HIS A 125 -2.96 9.18 0.91
CA HIS A 125 -1.73 9.88 1.27
C HIS A 125 -0.77 10.10 0.09
N ALA A 126 -1.13 9.64 -1.10
CA ALA A 126 -0.31 9.84 -2.29
C ALA A 126 -0.17 11.33 -2.63
N PRO A 127 1.00 11.78 -3.12
CA PRO A 127 1.18 13.15 -3.58
C PRO A 127 0.22 13.46 -4.74
N ASP A 128 -0.13 14.72 -4.87
CA ASP A 128 -0.90 15.21 -6.02
C ASP A 128 -0.02 15.18 -7.28
N ALA A 129 -0.65 14.86 -8.41
CA ALA A 129 0.00 14.92 -9.72
C ALA A 129 -1.04 15.28 -10.79
N GLU A 130 -0.62 16.04 -11.76
CA GLU A 130 -1.49 16.46 -12.87
C GLU A 130 -1.67 15.30 -13.86
N PRO A 131 -2.92 14.99 -14.26
CA PRO A 131 -3.17 13.99 -15.28
C PRO A 131 -2.46 14.29 -16.61
N LEU A 132 -2.03 13.25 -17.30
CA LEU A 132 -1.42 13.38 -18.63
C LEU A 132 -2.41 14.00 -19.62
N ALA A 133 -2.00 15.11 -20.23
CA ALA A 133 -2.75 15.69 -21.32
C ALA A 133 -2.71 14.78 -22.56
N ILE A 134 -3.87 14.34 -23.05
CA ILE A 134 -3.99 13.42 -24.20
C ILE A 134 -3.28 13.98 -25.44
N ALA A 135 -3.29 15.30 -25.64
CA ALA A 135 -2.60 15.97 -26.74
C ALA A 135 -1.08 15.66 -26.77
N SER A 136 -0.47 15.38 -25.61
CA SER A 136 0.95 15.04 -25.52
C SER A 136 1.28 13.73 -26.22
N LEU A 137 0.36 12.76 -26.20
CA LEU A 137 0.52 11.49 -26.91
C LEU A 137 0.46 11.67 -28.44
N GLY A 138 -0.31 12.64 -28.91
CA GLY A 138 -0.41 12.95 -30.34
C GLY A 138 0.89 13.47 -30.97
N SER A 139 1.88 13.86 -30.15
CA SER A 139 3.20 14.28 -30.63
C SER A 139 4.20 13.12 -30.81
N VAL A 140 3.84 11.89 -30.41
CA VAL A 140 4.69 10.71 -30.55
C VAL A 140 4.52 10.11 -31.93
N ASP A 141 5.63 9.85 -32.64
CA ASP A 141 5.59 9.20 -33.93
C ASP A 141 4.97 7.80 -33.84
N ALA A 142 4.18 7.40 -34.84
CA ALA A 142 3.51 6.11 -34.84
C ALA A 142 4.50 4.92 -34.71
N ALA A 143 5.72 5.07 -35.22
CA ALA A 143 6.78 4.07 -35.10
C ALA A 143 7.25 3.85 -33.65
N ASP A 144 7.04 4.83 -32.78
CA ASP A 144 7.47 4.83 -31.38
C ASP A 144 6.34 4.46 -30.40
N HIS A 145 5.09 4.32 -30.86
CA HIS A 145 3.96 4.01 -29.98
C HIS A 145 4.19 2.73 -29.16
N ALA A 146 4.76 1.69 -29.76
CA ALA A 146 5.06 0.44 -29.06
C ALA A 146 6.08 0.62 -27.89
N ARG A 147 6.85 1.70 -27.90
CA ARG A 147 7.90 2.00 -26.92
C ARG A 147 7.41 2.88 -25.77
N ILE A 148 6.18 3.36 -25.83
CA ILE A 148 5.61 4.20 -24.76
C ILE A 148 5.57 3.41 -23.44
N CYS A 149 6.19 3.97 -22.41
CA CYS A 149 6.12 3.52 -21.02
C CYS A 149 5.37 4.57 -20.22
N PHE A 150 4.23 4.22 -19.65
CA PHE A 150 3.41 5.15 -18.88
C PHE A 150 3.93 5.33 -17.46
N ALA A 151 3.73 6.53 -16.91
CA ALA A 151 3.93 6.82 -15.48
C ALA A 151 2.55 6.88 -14.81
N PRO A 152 2.22 5.96 -13.90
CA PRO A 152 0.93 5.96 -13.21
C PRO A 152 0.82 7.14 -12.25
N HIS A 153 -0.42 7.58 -12.00
CA HIS A 153 -0.68 8.53 -10.94
C HIS A 153 -0.28 7.91 -9.59
N PRO A 154 0.39 8.64 -8.68
CA PRO A 154 0.89 8.09 -7.41
C PRO A 154 -0.17 7.43 -6.52
N SER A 155 -1.45 7.82 -6.67
CA SER A 155 -2.57 7.23 -5.94
C SER A 155 -3.11 5.94 -6.55
N VAL A 156 -2.66 5.54 -7.74
CA VAL A 156 -3.12 4.29 -8.37
C VAL A 156 -2.47 3.10 -7.70
N GLY A 157 -3.29 2.18 -7.23
CA GLY A 157 -2.88 0.91 -6.65
C GLY A 157 -3.67 -0.24 -7.26
N LEU A 158 -3.02 -1.37 -7.44
CA LEU A 158 -3.65 -2.61 -7.90
C LEU A 158 -3.63 -3.63 -6.77
N VAL A 159 -4.79 -4.22 -6.49
CA VAL A 159 -4.98 -5.18 -5.41
C VAL A 159 -5.65 -6.43 -5.96
N HIS A 160 -5.05 -7.58 -5.69
CA HIS A 160 -5.67 -8.87 -5.92
C HIS A 160 -6.04 -9.49 -4.58
N THR A 161 -7.25 -10.02 -4.46
CA THR A 161 -7.77 -10.67 -3.26
C THR A 161 -8.43 -12.00 -3.62
N VAL A 162 -8.35 -12.97 -2.73
CA VAL A 162 -8.97 -14.30 -2.91
C VAL A 162 -10.47 -14.24 -2.59
N PHE A 163 -10.84 -13.37 -1.66
CA PHE A 163 -12.21 -13.11 -1.24
C PHE A 163 -12.72 -11.78 -1.81
N PRO A 164 -14.05 -11.54 -1.86
CA PRO A 164 -14.61 -10.28 -2.35
C PRO A 164 -14.41 -9.12 -1.35
N ALA A 165 -13.14 -8.73 -1.13
CA ALA A 165 -12.73 -7.79 -0.09
C ALA A 165 -13.37 -6.40 -0.25
N ASP A 166 -13.63 -5.94 -1.47
CA ASP A 166 -14.26 -4.65 -1.75
C ASP A 166 -15.73 -4.61 -1.32
N VAL A 167 -16.45 -5.72 -1.47
CA VAL A 167 -17.85 -5.82 -1.02
C VAL A 167 -17.89 -5.90 0.49
N ILE A 168 -17.03 -6.72 1.10
CA ILE A 168 -16.90 -6.85 2.56
C ILE A 168 -16.54 -5.49 3.17
N TRP A 169 -15.50 -4.86 2.64
CA TRP A 169 -15.00 -3.55 3.10
C TRP A 169 -16.09 -2.48 3.08
N ARG A 170 -16.84 -2.39 1.99
CA ARG A 170 -17.94 -1.42 1.85
C ARG A 170 -19.06 -1.69 2.84
N ALA A 171 -19.56 -2.94 2.92
CA ALA A 171 -20.63 -3.31 3.84
C ALA A 171 -20.25 -3.01 5.31
N VAL A 172 -18.98 -3.26 5.70
CA VAL A 172 -18.49 -2.97 7.05
C VAL A 172 -18.41 -1.48 7.31
N LEU A 173 -17.93 -0.68 6.37
CA LEU A 173 -17.82 0.77 6.56
C LEU A 173 -19.16 1.49 6.54
N ASP A 174 -20.11 1.00 5.73
CA ASP A 174 -21.46 1.52 5.64
C ASP A 174 -22.37 1.03 6.81
N ASP A 175 -21.84 0.18 7.70
CA ASP A 175 -22.57 -0.44 8.84
C ASP A 175 -23.81 -1.22 8.38
N ASP A 176 -23.72 -1.87 7.19
CA ASP A 176 -24.79 -2.63 6.57
C ASP A 176 -24.65 -4.12 6.89
N GLU A 177 -25.21 -4.51 8.04
CA GLU A 177 -25.22 -5.91 8.49
C GLU A 177 -25.96 -6.85 7.51
N ALA A 178 -27.00 -6.36 6.83
CA ALA A 178 -27.76 -7.16 5.88
C ALA A 178 -26.92 -7.45 4.62
N ALA A 179 -26.24 -6.43 4.10
CA ALA A 179 -25.31 -6.62 2.99
C ALA A 179 -24.17 -7.56 3.40
N LEU A 180 -23.60 -7.38 4.59
CA LEU A 180 -22.50 -8.24 5.07
C LEU A 180 -22.93 -9.70 5.20
N ALA A 181 -24.13 -9.97 5.72
CA ALA A 181 -24.68 -11.33 5.85
C ALA A 181 -25.01 -11.99 4.49
N ALA A 182 -25.27 -11.19 3.47
CA ALA A 182 -25.59 -11.66 2.12
C ALA A 182 -24.37 -11.93 1.24
N ILE A 183 -23.15 -11.63 1.70
CA ILE A 183 -21.92 -11.80 0.91
C ILE A 183 -21.62 -13.28 0.73
N ASP A 184 -21.55 -13.71 -0.53
CA ASP A 184 -21.04 -15.02 -0.89
C ASP A 184 -19.50 -15.02 -0.88
N LEU A 185 -18.91 -15.60 0.15
CA LEU A 185 -17.46 -15.73 0.27
C LEU A 185 -16.84 -16.67 -0.77
N SER A 186 -17.65 -17.49 -1.45
CA SER A 186 -17.21 -18.36 -2.55
C SER A 186 -17.23 -17.68 -3.93
N GLY A 187 -17.59 -16.40 -4.00
CA GLY A 187 -17.71 -15.62 -5.23
C GLY A 187 -16.40 -15.42 -6.03
N GLY A 188 -15.31 -15.99 -5.54
CA GLY A 188 -14.02 -15.99 -6.21
C GLY A 188 -13.18 -14.71 -5.98
N PRO A 189 -12.02 -14.63 -6.65
CA PRO A 189 -11.08 -13.54 -6.47
C PRO A 189 -11.62 -12.20 -6.98
N ALA A 190 -11.11 -11.12 -6.40
CA ALA A 190 -11.36 -9.78 -6.91
C ALA A 190 -10.06 -9.12 -7.38
N TRP A 191 -10.10 -8.58 -8.58
CA TRP A 191 -9.04 -7.84 -9.24
C TRP A 191 -9.39 -6.36 -9.19
N LEU A 192 -8.76 -5.62 -8.28
CA LEU A 192 -9.18 -4.27 -7.91
C LEU A 192 -8.15 -3.23 -8.38
N LEU A 193 -8.66 -2.11 -8.85
CA LEU A 193 -7.92 -0.88 -9.05
C LEU A 193 -8.42 0.15 -8.04
N VAL A 194 -7.50 0.68 -7.25
CA VAL A 194 -7.77 1.69 -6.22
C VAL A 194 -7.15 3.00 -6.67
N GLN A 195 -7.88 4.10 -6.54
CA GLN A 195 -7.39 5.42 -6.90
C GLN A 195 -8.06 6.49 -6.04
N ARG A 196 -7.33 7.58 -5.72
CA ARG A 196 -7.96 8.76 -5.13
C ARG A 196 -8.75 9.52 -6.20
N GLY A 197 -10.05 9.66 -5.96
CA GLY A 197 -10.97 10.45 -6.78
C GLY A 197 -11.34 11.77 -6.10
N PRO A 198 -12.19 12.59 -6.74
CA PRO A 198 -12.63 13.89 -6.21
C PRO A 198 -13.41 13.79 -4.89
N SER A 199 -14.08 12.68 -4.65
CA SER A 199 -14.96 12.47 -3.48
C SER A 199 -14.39 11.50 -2.45
N GLY A 200 -13.11 11.10 -2.59
CA GLY A 200 -12.49 10.11 -1.71
C GLY A 200 -11.67 9.10 -2.50
N VAL A 201 -11.84 7.82 -2.22
CA VAL A 201 -11.15 6.74 -2.94
C VAL A 201 -12.15 5.94 -3.77
N ASP A 202 -11.86 5.82 -5.05
CA ASP A 202 -12.60 4.98 -6.00
C ASP A 202 -11.96 3.59 -6.05
N ILE A 203 -12.80 2.55 -6.01
CA ILE A 203 -12.40 1.17 -6.16
C ILE A 203 -13.19 0.59 -7.33
N ALA A 204 -12.48 0.19 -8.38
CA ALA A 204 -13.04 -0.45 -9.56
C ALA A 204 -12.64 -1.91 -9.62
N ARG A 205 -13.61 -2.80 -9.90
CA ARG A 205 -13.31 -4.20 -10.29
C ARG A 205 -12.97 -4.25 -11.76
N LEU A 206 -11.87 -4.93 -12.06
CA LEU A 206 -11.45 -5.26 -13.42
C LEU A 206 -11.59 -6.76 -13.65
N ASP A 207 -11.64 -7.20 -14.89
CA ASP A 207 -11.35 -8.59 -15.20
C ASP A 207 -9.83 -8.87 -15.05
N GLU A 208 -9.48 -10.12 -14.89
CA GLU A 208 -8.11 -10.56 -14.65
C GLU A 208 -7.14 -10.07 -15.73
N THR A 209 -7.53 -10.20 -17.01
CA THR A 209 -6.68 -9.83 -18.15
C THR A 209 -6.41 -8.33 -18.17
N LEU A 210 -7.45 -7.54 -17.97
CA LEU A 210 -7.34 -6.07 -17.90
C LEU A 210 -6.50 -5.63 -16.71
N TRP A 211 -6.65 -6.30 -15.55
CA TRP A 211 -5.87 -5.98 -14.36
C TRP A 211 -4.38 -6.23 -14.58
N HIS A 212 -4.01 -7.37 -15.19
CA HIS A 212 -2.62 -7.68 -15.52
C HIS A 212 -2.05 -6.70 -16.55
N PHE A 213 -2.82 -6.37 -17.60
CA PHE A 213 -2.41 -5.38 -18.60
C PHE A 213 -2.16 -4.01 -17.96
N VAL A 214 -3.10 -3.50 -17.15
CA VAL A 214 -2.93 -2.24 -16.41
C VAL A 214 -1.73 -2.31 -15.48
N GLY A 215 -1.53 -3.46 -14.81
CA GLY A 215 -0.37 -3.71 -13.96
C GLY A 215 0.95 -3.61 -14.70
N ALA A 216 1.04 -4.18 -15.89
CA ALA A 216 2.22 -4.06 -16.76
C ALA A 216 2.49 -2.60 -17.12
N LEU A 217 1.46 -1.84 -17.52
CA LEU A 217 1.59 -0.42 -17.85
C LEU A 217 2.03 0.41 -16.63
N CYS A 218 1.45 0.16 -15.46
CA CYS A 218 1.82 0.84 -14.20
C CYS A 218 3.25 0.49 -13.74
N ALA A 219 3.76 -0.69 -14.09
CA ALA A 219 5.13 -1.08 -13.84
C ALA A 219 6.14 -0.47 -14.84
N GLY A 220 5.66 0.33 -15.80
CA GLY A 220 6.49 0.96 -16.83
C GLY A 220 6.87 0.02 -17.98
N CYS A 221 6.15 -1.09 -18.18
CA CYS A 221 6.32 -1.96 -19.35
C CYS A 221 6.00 -1.17 -20.63
N PRO A 222 6.83 -1.26 -21.68
CA PRO A 222 6.52 -0.69 -22.97
C PRO A 222 5.20 -1.20 -23.53
N LEU A 223 4.38 -0.30 -24.08
CA LEU A 223 3.04 -0.61 -24.56
C LEU A 223 3.00 -1.80 -25.52
N GLY A 224 3.97 -1.91 -26.45
CA GLY A 224 4.06 -3.02 -27.39
C GLY A 224 4.21 -4.36 -26.68
N LEU A 225 5.10 -4.45 -25.69
CA LEU A 225 5.30 -5.69 -24.92
C LEU A 225 4.06 -6.01 -24.08
N ALA A 226 3.44 -5.02 -23.46
CA ALA A 226 2.20 -5.25 -22.70
C ALA A 226 1.06 -5.78 -23.59
N LEU A 227 0.99 -5.34 -24.86
CA LEU A 227 0.01 -5.83 -25.84
C LEU A 227 0.33 -7.26 -26.33
N ASP A 228 1.60 -7.55 -26.53
CA ASP A 228 2.06 -8.89 -26.95
C ASP A 228 1.77 -9.93 -25.85
N ASP A 229 1.93 -9.56 -24.57
CA ASP A 229 1.68 -10.43 -23.43
C ASP A 229 0.16 -10.60 -23.14
N HIS A 230 -0.69 -9.69 -23.63
CA HIS A 230 -2.15 -9.72 -23.40
C HIS A 230 -2.92 -9.67 -24.72
N PRO A 231 -2.78 -10.71 -25.60
CA PRO A 231 -3.47 -10.74 -26.87
C PRO A 231 -5.00 -10.80 -26.66
N GLY A 232 -5.71 -9.89 -27.32
CA GLY A 232 -7.16 -9.80 -27.23
C GLY A 232 -7.70 -8.76 -26.28
N ILE A 233 -6.83 -8.01 -25.57
CA ILE A 233 -7.27 -6.84 -24.81
C ILE A 233 -7.78 -5.74 -25.74
N ASP A 234 -8.87 -5.08 -25.37
CA ASP A 234 -9.30 -3.84 -26.03
C ASP A 234 -8.41 -2.68 -25.55
N ALA A 235 -7.21 -2.60 -26.13
CA ALA A 235 -6.22 -1.61 -25.71
C ALA A 235 -6.72 -0.16 -25.89
N PRO A 236 -7.41 0.21 -27.00
CA PRO A 236 -8.00 1.53 -27.12
C PRO A 236 -8.95 1.88 -25.96
N ALA A 237 -9.85 0.95 -25.59
CA ALA A 237 -10.78 1.16 -24.48
C ALA A 237 -10.03 1.26 -23.13
N ALA A 238 -9.07 0.36 -22.87
CA ALA A 238 -8.28 0.36 -21.65
C ALA A 238 -7.46 1.65 -21.49
N LEU A 239 -6.79 2.12 -22.55
CA LEU A 239 -6.03 3.36 -22.53
C LEU A 239 -6.93 4.59 -22.39
N ALA A 240 -8.07 4.59 -23.06
CA ALA A 240 -9.05 5.67 -22.92
C ALA A 240 -9.57 5.78 -21.49
N ASP A 241 -9.85 4.67 -20.84
CA ASP A 241 -10.27 4.62 -19.43
C ASP A 241 -9.18 5.13 -18.49
N LEU A 242 -7.94 4.69 -18.66
CA LEU A 242 -6.79 5.15 -17.87
C LEU A 242 -6.58 6.67 -17.98
N LEU A 243 -6.71 7.22 -19.17
CA LEU A 243 -6.54 8.66 -19.44
C LEU A 243 -7.73 9.47 -18.93
N ALA A 244 -8.96 9.00 -19.17
CA ALA A 244 -10.19 9.69 -18.76
C ALA A 244 -10.31 9.85 -17.25
N HIS A 245 -9.80 8.87 -16.49
CA HIS A 245 -9.81 8.90 -15.03
C HIS A 245 -8.52 9.50 -14.42
N GLY A 246 -7.61 10.06 -15.25
CA GLY A 246 -6.38 10.66 -14.77
C GLY A 246 -5.41 9.67 -14.09
N ARG A 247 -5.47 8.40 -14.48
CA ARG A 247 -4.63 7.32 -13.86
C ARG A 247 -3.19 7.34 -14.34
N VAL A 248 -2.88 8.17 -15.32
CA VAL A 248 -1.56 8.36 -15.91
C VAL A 248 -1.17 9.83 -15.83
N VAL A 249 0.05 10.13 -15.40
CA VAL A 249 0.58 11.50 -15.21
C VAL A 249 1.67 11.85 -16.20
N GLY A 250 2.21 10.87 -16.93
CA GLY A 250 3.28 11.08 -17.89
C GLY A 250 3.61 9.83 -18.67
N PHE A 251 4.54 9.95 -19.59
CA PHE A 251 5.12 8.82 -20.31
C PHE A 251 6.57 9.09 -20.70
N GLY A 252 7.29 8.02 -20.99
CA GLY A 252 8.61 8.05 -21.63
C GLY A 252 8.68 7.05 -22.74
N LEU A 253 9.78 7.04 -23.49
CA LEU A 253 10.03 6.04 -24.53
C LEU A 253 11.14 5.07 -24.09
N ALA A 254 10.86 3.79 -24.16
CA ALA A 254 11.88 2.77 -23.94
C ALA A 254 13.03 2.92 -24.95
N PRO A 255 14.28 2.57 -24.61
CA PRO A 255 15.39 2.56 -25.56
C PRO A 255 15.09 1.65 -26.76
N HIS A 256 15.65 1.98 -27.93
CA HIS A 256 15.62 1.05 -29.07
C HIS A 256 16.38 -0.23 -28.72
N ALA A 257 15.82 -1.39 -29.02
CA ALA A 257 16.43 -2.69 -28.76
C ALA A 257 17.80 -2.89 -29.49
N ASP A 258 18.08 -2.10 -30.50
CA ASP A 258 19.29 -2.18 -31.33
C ASP A 258 20.61 -1.71 -30.64
N ARG A 259 20.56 -1.16 -29.42
CA ARG A 259 21.77 -0.69 -28.71
C ARG A 259 22.40 -1.69 -27.74
N LEU A 260 21.92 -2.92 -27.71
CA LEU A 260 22.52 -4.04 -26.94
C LEU A 260 23.31 -4.99 -27.84
N GLN A 261 24.12 -4.48 -28.79
CA GLN A 261 25.19 -5.31 -29.32
C GLN A 261 26.38 -5.22 -28.34
N PRO A 262 26.81 -6.33 -27.74
CA PRO A 262 28.06 -6.34 -27.01
C PRO A 262 29.19 -6.13 -28.03
N SER A 263 29.97 -5.06 -27.84
CA SER A 263 31.27 -4.90 -28.47
C SER A 263 32.21 -6.01 -27.98
N MET A 264 32.08 -7.19 -28.60
CA MET A 264 33.00 -8.28 -28.43
C MET A 264 33.57 -8.59 -29.81
N ARG A 265 34.60 -7.86 -30.20
CA ARG A 265 35.61 -8.36 -31.11
C ARG A 265 36.98 -8.04 -30.54
N LEU A 266 37.56 -9.12 -30.10
CA LEU A 266 38.95 -9.44 -29.92
C LEU A 266 39.87 -8.81 -30.95
N SER A 267 41.02 -8.37 -30.52
CA SER A 267 42.33 -8.62 -31.12
C SER A 267 43.35 -8.82 -30.04
#